data_7f0a5efaee258dbd4de4a28693cd168f
#
_entry.id   7f0a5efaee258dbd4de4a28693cd168f
#
_cell.length_a   1.000
_cell.length_b   1.000
_cell.length_c   1.000
_cell.angle_alpha   90.00
_cell.angle_beta   90.00
_cell.angle_gamma   90.00
#
_symmetry.space_group_name_H-M   'P 1'
#
loop_
_entity.id
_entity.type
_entity.pdbx_description
1 polymer ?
#
loop_
_entity_poly.entity_id
_entity_poly.type
_entity_poly.pdbx_seq_one_letter_code
_entity_poly.pdbx_strand_id
1 'polypeptide(L)'
;MDTSYLVGKKPFDDGTDNQAIQADQYAKTIHQNFKNADIQVTGHSLGGSNAGYVVVMNDFIERGVTFENPNIYENLPEDVKARALKGEFRSRLTEYINLNDGLSLLNRDAAEVGKVKVMYDEALPNGVQNNSLPDEVKMLGLGLKHYGNQSLDITLFAEALMGSHGLDRYNFNSDGSVQTVDDALKNNPDFALAMLKQMKSTNVKANTGVSILIKSHVLMNTSTQLKHIAETEWSKMIRQIERIDDKVKDSIEDVRNMHARMVGFGAYDELSVSDVDDLINKIKMNKPHHLFYSKEKYDQAVDAALNLQHFLQMIADDLGHMGHAYHDADLAAASRMGIS
;
A
#
# COMPACT_ATOMS: atom_id res chain seq x y z
N MET A 1 -28.20 -19.19 0.70
CA MET A 1 -26.82 -18.93 1.24
C MET A 1 -27.01 -18.59 2.70
N ASP A 2 -26.51 -19.39 3.61
CA ASP A 2 -26.72 -19.11 5.04
C ASP A 2 -25.56 -18.24 5.58
N THR A 3 -25.61 -16.94 5.29
CA THR A 3 -24.69 -15.94 5.83
C THR A 3 -24.83 -15.76 7.35
N SER A 4 -25.87 -16.40 7.96
CA SER A 4 -26.16 -16.26 9.38
C SER A 4 -25.02 -16.79 10.27
N TYR A 5 -24.24 -17.76 9.78
CA TYR A 5 -23.07 -18.25 10.49
C TYR A 5 -21.97 -17.19 10.60
N LEU A 6 -21.63 -16.54 9.49
CA LEU A 6 -20.58 -15.49 9.47
C LEU A 6 -21.00 -14.28 10.29
N VAL A 7 -22.20 -13.77 10.06
CA VAL A 7 -22.73 -12.60 10.79
C VAL A 7 -22.94 -12.90 12.26
N GLY A 8 -23.43 -14.11 12.58
CA GLY A 8 -23.69 -14.54 13.95
C GLY A 8 -22.45 -15.06 14.68
N LYS A 9 -21.28 -15.14 14.02
CA LYS A 9 -20.06 -15.74 14.58
C LYS A 9 -20.29 -17.15 15.17
N LYS A 10 -21.16 -17.92 14.52
CA LYS A 10 -21.50 -19.27 14.99
C LYS A 10 -20.46 -20.28 14.52
N PRO A 11 -20.08 -21.26 15.34
CA PRO A 11 -19.21 -22.34 14.90
C PRO A 11 -19.78 -23.06 13.68
N PHE A 12 -18.94 -23.37 12.68
CA PHE A 12 -19.38 -24.15 11.52
C PHE A 12 -19.69 -25.59 11.88
N ASP A 13 -19.06 -26.10 12.92
CA ASP A 13 -19.22 -27.48 13.43
C ASP A 13 -20.29 -27.62 14.55
N ASP A 14 -21.30 -26.76 14.56
CA ASP A 14 -22.40 -26.77 15.55
C ASP A 14 -23.33 -27.97 15.44
N GLY A 15 -23.00 -28.94 14.59
CA GLY A 15 -23.79 -30.17 14.36
C GLY A 15 -24.86 -30.00 13.28
N THR A 16 -24.97 -28.83 12.66
CA THR A 16 -25.89 -28.60 11.55
C THR A 16 -25.19 -28.77 10.20
N ASP A 17 -25.94 -29.19 9.18
CA ASP A 17 -25.44 -29.28 7.81
C ASP A 17 -25.45 -27.87 7.19
N ASN A 18 -24.26 -27.32 6.97
CA ASN A 18 -24.03 -26.02 6.37
C ASN A 18 -23.01 -26.09 5.22
N GLN A 19 -22.89 -25.02 4.43
CA GLN A 19 -22.05 -25.03 3.24
C GLN A 19 -20.57 -25.25 3.53
N ALA A 20 -20.03 -24.81 4.68
CA ALA A 20 -18.64 -25.02 5.04
C ALA A 20 -18.38 -26.50 5.31
N ILE A 21 -19.27 -27.19 6.04
CA ILE A 21 -19.22 -28.63 6.28
C ILE A 21 -19.36 -29.42 4.98
N GLN A 22 -20.30 -29.04 4.10
CA GLN A 22 -20.47 -29.68 2.80
C GLN A 22 -19.22 -29.53 1.92
N ALA A 23 -18.59 -28.35 1.91
CA ALA A 23 -17.35 -28.11 1.18
C ALA A 23 -16.19 -28.98 1.72
N ASP A 24 -16.09 -29.11 3.04
CA ASP A 24 -15.11 -29.99 3.70
C ASP A 24 -15.31 -31.46 3.33
N GLN A 25 -16.55 -31.96 3.40
CA GLN A 25 -16.90 -33.32 3.01
C GLN A 25 -16.59 -33.59 1.53
N TYR A 26 -16.90 -32.62 0.66
CA TYR A 26 -16.59 -32.70 -0.75
C TYR A 26 -15.07 -32.77 -1.00
N ALA A 27 -14.29 -31.91 -0.35
CA ALA A 27 -12.83 -31.94 -0.45
C ALA A 27 -12.23 -33.30 -0.01
N LYS A 28 -12.74 -33.88 1.09
CA LYS A 28 -12.38 -35.23 1.56
C LYS A 28 -12.71 -36.31 0.54
N THR A 29 -13.85 -36.20 -0.13
CA THR A 29 -14.26 -37.15 -1.18
C THR A 29 -13.31 -37.03 -2.40
N ILE A 30 -12.94 -35.82 -2.81
CA ILE A 30 -11.95 -35.61 -3.88
C ILE A 30 -10.61 -36.22 -3.50
N HIS A 31 -10.12 -35.99 -2.28
CA HIS A 31 -8.86 -36.57 -1.82
C HIS A 31 -8.87 -38.11 -1.80
N GLN A 32 -9.98 -38.72 -1.39
CA GLN A 32 -10.13 -40.16 -1.41
C GLN A 32 -10.08 -40.74 -2.83
N ASN A 33 -10.68 -40.05 -3.80
CA ASN A 33 -10.71 -40.47 -5.20
C ASN A 33 -9.41 -40.18 -5.96
N PHE A 34 -8.64 -39.17 -5.54
CA PHE A 34 -7.42 -38.72 -6.19
C PHE A 34 -6.25 -38.59 -5.20
N LYS A 35 -5.87 -39.68 -4.58
CA LYS A 35 -4.91 -39.74 -3.44
C LYS A 35 -3.53 -39.17 -3.72
N ASN A 36 -3.12 -39.10 -4.99
CA ASN A 36 -1.80 -38.60 -5.41
C ASN A 36 -1.88 -37.23 -6.07
N ALA A 37 -3.03 -36.56 -6.03
CA ALA A 37 -3.18 -35.24 -6.60
C ALA A 37 -2.84 -34.15 -5.60
N ASP A 38 -2.15 -33.13 -6.05
CA ASP A 38 -1.98 -31.89 -5.31
C ASP A 38 -3.30 -31.10 -5.38
N ILE A 39 -3.99 -31.04 -4.25
CA ILE A 39 -5.30 -30.40 -4.18
C ILE A 39 -5.13 -28.95 -3.74
N GLN A 40 -5.61 -28.04 -4.59
CA GLN A 40 -5.68 -26.62 -4.31
C GLN A 40 -7.12 -26.15 -4.31
N VAL A 41 -7.43 -25.16 -3.50
CA VAL A 41 -8.78 -24.61 -3.40
C VAL A 41 -8.77 -23.11 -3.63
N THR A 42 -9.84 -22.62 -4.24
CA THR A 42 -10.04 -21.19 -4.40
C THR A 42 -11.52 -20.85 -4.23
N GLY A 43 -11.79 -19.61 -3.83
CA GLY A 43 -13.16 -19.15 -3.69
C GLY A 43 -13.24 -17.64 -3.55
N HIS A 44 -14.39 -17.09 -3.92
CA HIS A 44 -14.74 -15.68 -3.80
C HIS A 44 -15.91 -15.52 -2.84
N SER A 45 -15.93 -14.47 -2.06
CA SER A 45 -17.04 -14.16 -1.16
C SER A 45 -17.29 -15.29 -0.14
N LEU A 46 -18.51 -15.78 -0.03
CA LEU A 46 -18.84 -16.94 0.80
C LEU A 46 -18.10 -18.20 0.34
N GLY A 47 -17.90 -18.38 -0.96
CA GLY A 47 -17.08 -19.48 -1.49
C GLY A 47 -15.63 -19.37 -1.03
N GLY A 48 -15.10 -18.15 -0.81
CA GLY A 48 -13.81 -17.91 -0.19
C GLY A 48 -13.78 -18.35 1.27
N SER A 49 -14.82 -18.05 2.04
CA SER A 49 -14.96 -18.54 3.43
C SER A 49 -14.99 -20.07 3.49
N ASN A 50 -15.75 -20.73 2.61
CA ASN A 50 -15.80 -22.18 2.51
C ASN A 50 -14.42 -22.78 2.13
N ALA A 51 -13.74 -22.16 1.15
CA ALA A 51 -12.40 -22.57 0.75
C ALA A 51 -11.37 -22.40 1.88
N GLY A 52 -11.42 -21.29 2.61
CA GLY A 52 -10.60 -21.05 3.80
C GLY A 52 -10.84 -22.11 4.86
N TYR A 53 -12.10 -22.46 5.14
CA TYR A 53 -12.45 -23.53 6.08
C TYR A 53 -11.88 -24.89 5.64
N VAL A 54 -12.02 -25.24 4.37
CA VAL A 54 -11.46 -26.49 3.82
C VAL A 54 -9.94 -26.58 4.02
N VAL A 55 -9.21 -25.46 3.82
CA VAL A 55 -7.74 -25.43 4.02
C VAL A 55 -7.37 -25.70 5.47
N VAL A 56 -8.05 -25.06 6.43
CA VAL A 56 -7.67 -25.15 7.84
C VAL A 56 -8.08 -26.48 8.47
N MET A 57 -9.09 -27.12 7.93
CA MET A 57 -9.59 -28.42 8.41
C MET A 57 -8.85 -29.62 7.81
N ASN A 58 -8.08 -29.42 6.72
CA ASN A 58 -7.49 -30.54 5.97
C ASN A 58 -6.02 -30.29 5.64
N ASP A 59 -5.14 -31.08 6.22
CA ASP A 59 -3.69 -30.97 5.97
C ASP A 59 -3.27 -31.49 4.57
N PHE A 60 -4.15 -32.22 3.87
CA PHE A 60 -3.93 -32.65 2.49
C PHE A 60 -4.20 -31.56 1.45
N ILE A 61 -4.78 -30.43 1.83
CA ILE A 61 -4.91 -29.27 0.95
C ILE A 61 -3.58 -28.52 0.94
N GLU A 62 -2.92 -28.50 -0.19
CA GLU A 62 -1.60 -27.90 -0.33
C GLU A 62 -1.66 -26.38 -0.30
N ARG A 63 -2.66 -25.79 -0.97
CA ARG A 63 -2.80 -24.36 -1.11
C ARG A 63 -4.24 -23.91 -1.25
N GLY A 64 -4.56 -22.79 -0.60
CA GLY A 64 -5.82 -22.07 -0.78
C GLY A 64 -5.57 -20.60 -1.12
N VAL A 65 -6.37 -20.08 -2.06
CA VAL A 65 -6.39 -18.65 -2.39
C VAL A 65 -7.83 -18.19 -2.36
N THR A 66 -8.12 -17.18 -1.55
CA THR A 66 -9.47 -16.66 -1.39
C THR A 66 -9.53 -15.18 -1.71
N PHE A 67 -10.69 -14.73 -2.17
CA PHE A 67 -10.90 -13.40 -2.65
C PHE A 67 -12.14 -12.81 -1.98
N GLU A 68 -11.97 -11.63 -1.36
CA GLU A 68 -13.07 -10.83 -0.77
C GLU A 68 -13.98 -11.62 0.19
N ASN A 69 -13.39 -12.59 0.90
CA ASN A 69 -14.11 -13.38 1.87
C ASN A 69 -14.14 -12.72 3.26
N PRO A 70 -15.22 -12.86 4.02
CA PRO A 70 -15.21 -12.58 5.45
C PRO A 70 -14.18 -13.41 6.20
N ASN A 71 -13.65 -12.88 7.30
CA ASN A 71 -12.79 -13.64 8.19
C ASN A 71 -13.60 -14.71 8.92
N ILE A 72 -13.10 -15.94 8.89
CA ILE A 72 -13.77 -17.12 9.46
C ILE A 72 -13.27 -17.51 10.85
N TYR A 73 -12.32 -16.76 11.43
CA TYR A 73 -11.67 -17.11 12.68
C TYR A 73 -12.66 -17.49 13.79
N GLU A 74 -13.69 -16.66 13.99
CA GLU A 74 -14.69 -16.91 15.04
C GLU A 74 -15.58 -18.11 14.79
N ASN A 75 -15.62 -18.60 13.56
CA ASN A 75 -16.41 -19.76 13.15
C ASN A 75 -15.66 -21.09 13.26
N LEU A 76 -14.34 -21.05 13.59
CA LEU A 76 -13.49 -22.24 13.67
C LEU A 76 -13.62 -22.96 15.01
N PRO A 77 -13.38 -24.28 15.06
CA PRO A 77 -13.15 -25.02 16.31
C PRO A 77 -12.00 -24.43 17.12
N GLU A 78 -12.06 -24.56 18.44
CA GLU A 78 -11.09 -23.92 19.34
C GLU A 78 -9.63 -24.38 19.13
N ASP A 79 -9.42 -25.65 18.81
CA ASP A 79 -8.09 -26.18 18.47
C ASP A 79 -7.56 -25.59 17.15
N VAL A 80 -8.43 -25.39 16.16
CA VAL A 80 -8.08 -24.76 14.88
C VAL A 80 -7.83 -23.27 15.07
N LYS A 81 -8.61 -22.57 15.92
CA LYS A 81 -8.33 -21.17 16.32
C LYS A 81 -6.93 -21.05 16.92
N ALA A 82 -6.56 -21.97 17.82
CA ALA A 82 -5.24 -21.97 18.44
C ALA A 82 -4.10 -22.15 17.41
N ARG A 83 -4.31 -22.96 16.37
CA ARG A 83 -3.38 -23.13 15.23
C ARG A 83 -3.30 -21.88 14.36
N ALA A 84 -4.44 -21.26 14.07
CA ALA A 84 -4.51 -20.01 13.31
C ALA A 84 -3.73 -18.88 14.01
N LEU A 85 -3.89 -18.76 15.33
CA LEU A 85 -3.16 -17.79 16.13
C LEU A 85 -1.64 -17.97 16.06
N LYS A 86 -1.15 -19.21 15.97
CA LYS A 86 0.28 -19.52 15.74
C LYS A 86 0.72 -19.26 14.31
N GLY A 87 -0.19 -18.88 13.40
CA GLY A 87 0.10 -18.61 12.01
C GLY A 87 0.35 -19.86 11.15
N GLU A 88 -0.07 -21.06 11.62
CA GLU A 88 0.20 -22.33 10.93
C GLU A 88 -0.35 -22.37 9.50
N PHE A 89 -1.44 -21.65 9.23
CA PHE A 89 -2.09 -21.66 7.93
C PHE A 89 -1.55 -20.60 6.95
N ARG A 90 -0.72 -19.65 7.40
CA ARG A 90 -0.23 -18.54 6.58
C ARG A 90 0.62 -18.95 5.38
N SER A 91 1.25 -20.11 5.44
CA SER A 91 2.01 -20.66 4.31
C SER A 91 1.12 -21.30 3.25
N ARG A 92 -0.07 -21.75 3.62
CA ARG A 92 -1.00 -22.49 2.75
C ARG A 92 -2.21 -21.68 2.32
N LEU A 93 -2.67 -20.70 3.11
CA LEU A 93 -3.85 -19.88 2.83
C LEU A 93 -3.43 -18.43 2.57
N THR A 94 -3.75 -17.93 1.37
CA THR A 94 -3.62 -16.51 1.02
C THR A 94 -5.01 -15.92 0.83
N GLU A 95 -5.30 -14.84 1.53
CA GLU A 95 -6.58 -14.12 1.49
C GLU A 95 -6.38 -12.75 0.87
N TYR A 96 -6.96 -12.50 -0.30
CA TYR A 96 -6.99 -11.18 -0.92
C TYR A 96 -8.24 -10.44 -0.47
N ILE A 97 -8.06 -9.26 0.11
CA ILE A 97 -9.14 -8.42 0.61
C ILE A 97 -9.15 -7.06 -0.09
N ASN A 98 -10.34 -6.51 -0.29
CA ASN A 98 -10.55 -5.15 -0.75
C ASN A 98 -10.99 -4.26 0.41
N LEU A 99 -10.28 -3.15 0.65
CA LEU A 99 -10.62 -2.23 1.74
C LEU A 99 -11.90 -1.41 1.49
N ASN A 100 -12.37 -1.38 0.26
CA ASN A 100 -13.64 -0.75 -0.11
C ASN A 100 -14.82 -1.72 -0.05
N ASP A 101 -14.56 -3.02 0.20
CA ASP A 101 -15.58 -4.05 0.27
C ASP A 101 -15.94 -4.40 1.71
N GLY A 102 -17.16 -4.11 2.10
CA GLY A 102 -17.65 -4.37 3.46
C GLY A 102 -17.67 -5.86 3.83
N LEU A 103 -17.86 -6.76 2.87
CA LEU A 103 -17.81 -8.21 3.11
C LEU A 103 -16.38 -8.68 3.38
N SER A 104 -15.40 -8.21 2.63
CA SER A 104 -14.00 -8.49 2.89
C SER A 104 -13.57 -8.10 4.31
N LEU A 105 -14.18 -7.02 4.83
CA LEU A 105 -13.86 -6.48 6.15
C LEU A 105 -14.66 -7.11 7.30
N LEU A 106 -15.65 -7.95 6.98
CA LEU A 106 -16.46 -8.58 8.02
C LEU A 106 -15.62 -9.52 8.90
N ASN A 107 -15.76 -9.39 10.21
CA ASN A 107 -15.04 -10.16 11.24
C ASN A 107 -13.52 -9.99 11.26
N ARG A 108 -12.97 -8.94 10.60
CA ARG A 108 -11.53 -8.64 10.63
C ARG A 108 -11.07 -7.93 11.90
N ASP A 109 -11.95 -7.80 12.89
CA ASP A 109 -11.63 -7.46 14.29
C ASP A 109 -11.04 -8.64 15.08
N ALA A 110 -11.19 -9.86 14.57
CA ALA A 110 -10.59 -11.07 15.09
C ALA A 110 -9.20 -11.36 14.48
N ALA A 111 -8.54 -12.40 14.96
CA ALA A 111 -7.26 -12.85 14.41
C ALA A 111 -7.39 -13.31 12.94
N GLU A 112 -6.36 -13.07 12.15
CA GLU A 112 -6.33 -13.52 10.76
C GLU A 112 -5.95 -14.99 10.66
N VAL A 113 -6.69 -15.72 9.83
CA VAL A 113 -6.51 -17.17 9.65
C VAL A 113 -5.36 -17.46 8.69
N GLY A 114 -5.37 -16.83 7.53
CA GLY A 114 -4.37 -16.98 6.49
C GLY A 114 -3.39 -15.82 6.42
N LYS A 115 -2.66 -15.76 5.31
CA LYS A 115 -1.84 -14.61 4.93
C LYS A 115 -2.71 -13.61 4.18
N VAL A 116 -3.10 -12.54 4.85
CA VAL A 116 -3.90 -11.47 4.25
C VAL A 116 -3.04 -10.60 3.34
N LYS A 117 -3.55 -10.31 2.16
CA LYS A 117 -3.01 -9.35 1.21
C LYS A 117 -4.10 -8.36 0.80
N VAL A 118 -3.81 -7.08 0.91
CA VAL A 118 -4.72 -6.03 0.46
C VAL A 118 -4.53 -5.83 -1.04
N MET A 119 -5.59 -6.06 -1.82
CA MET A 119 -5.55 -5.80 -3.26
C MET A 119 -5.49 -4.30 -3.56
N TYR A 120 -4.84 -3.95 -4.66
CA TYR A 120 -4.85 -2.59 -5.15
C TYR A 120 -6.17 -2.30 -5.89
N ASP A 121 -6.87 -1.26 -5.44
CA ASP A 121 -8.03 -0.68 -6.11
C ASP A 121 -7.73 0.81 -6.34
N GLU A 122 -7.89 1.30 -7.55
CA GLU A 122 -7.65 2.71 -7.92
C GLU A 122 -8.52 3.68 -7.11
N ALA A 123 -9.67 3.23 -6.63
CA ALA A 123 -10.56 4.00 -5.75
C ALA A 123 -10.04 4.08 -4.30
N LEU A 124 -9.01 3.31 -3.91
CA LEU A 124 -8.51 3.26 -2.53
C LEU A 124 -8.19 4.62 -1.92
N PRO A 125 -7.49 5.56 -2.61
CA PRO A 125 -7.25 6.86 -2.03
C PRO A 125 -8.53 7.59 -1.64
N ASN A 126 -9.59 7.48 -2.43
CA ASN A 126 -10.88 8.13 -2.18
C ASN A 126 -11.78 7.30 -1.25
N GLY A 127 -11.72 5.97 -1.37
CA GLY A 127 -12.47 5.03 -0.54
C GLY A 127 -12.09 5.08 0.93
N VAL A 128 -10.80 5.24 1.23
CA VAL A 128 -10.33 5.44 2.62
C VAL A 128 -10.85 6.76 3.21
N GLN A 129 -11.17 7.78 2.41
CA GLN A 129 -11.84 9.01 2.89
C GLN A 129 -13.29 8.76 3.32
N ASN A 130 -13.97 7.88 2.61
CA ASN A 130 -15.35 7.49 2.91
C ASN A 130 -15.45 6.34 3.93
N ASN A 131 -14.32 5.89 4.48
CA ASN A 131 -14.25 4.88 5.55
C ASN A 131 -14.54 5.42 6.97
N SER A 132 -15.42 6.35 7.10
CA SER A 132 -16.63 5.95 7.80
C SER A 132 -17.24 4.81 6.96
N LEU A 133 -17.00 3.51 7.27
CA LEU A 133 -17.96 2.46 6.93
C LEU A 133 -19.32 3.13 7.04
N PRO A 134 -20.19 3.16 5.99
CA PRO A 134 -21.51 3.74 6.12
C PRO A 134 -22.01 3.32 7.48
N ASP A 135 -22.61 4.20 8.25
CA ASP A 135 -23.06 3.85 9.61
C ASP A 135 -23.89 2.56 9.57
N GLU A 136 -24.48 2.25 8.41
CA GLU A 136 -25.13 1.01 8.07
C GLU A 136 -24.21 -0.22 8.11
N VAL A 137 -22.95 -0.11 7.65
CA VAL A 137 -21.95 -1.22 7.69
C VAL A 137 -21.32 -1.35 9.08
N LYS A 138 -21.13 -0.22 9.78
CA LYS A 138 -20.81 -0.25 11.22
C LYS A 138 -21.93 -0.91 12.03
N MET A 139 -23.19 -0.73 11.63
CA MET A 139 -24.33 -1.36 12.28
C MET A 139 -24.42 -2.85 12.05
N LEU A 140 -23.95 -3.39 10.91
CA LEU A 140 -23.79 -4.83 10.73
C LEU A 140 -22.68 -5.43 11.58
N GLY A 141 -21.56 -4.74 11.74
CA GLY A 141 -20.48 -5.16 12.64
C GLY A 141 -20.82 -5.00 14.13
N LEU A 142 -21.72 -4.07 14.48
CA LEU A 142 -22.15 -3.78 15.85
C LEU A 142 -23.48 -4.45 16.26
N GLY A 143 -24.09 -5.18 15.36
CA GLY A 143 -25.21 -6.04 15.72
C GLY A 143 -26.53 -5.61 15.17
N LEU A 144 -27.10 -6.49 14.40
CA LEU A 144 -28.55 -6.73 14.26
C LEU A 144 -29.32 -6.70 15.61
N LYS A 145 -28.63 -6.53 16.72
CA LYS A 145 -29.21 -6.48 18.07
C LYS A 145 -30.06 -5.25 18.35
N HIS A 146 -29.96 -4.18 17.54
CA HIS A 146 -30.66 -2.91 17.89
C HIS A 146 -31.79 -2.51 16.94
N TYR A 147 -31.96 -3.18 15.79
CA TYR A 147 -32.94 -2.78 14.78
C TYR A 147 -34.05 -3.82 14.54
N GLY A 148 -34.58 -4.38 15.61
CA GLY A 148 -35.66 -5.35 15.53
C GLY A 148 -36.99 -4.88 14.90
N ASN A 149 -37.12 -3.61 14.43
CA ASN A 149 -38.39 -3.07 13.95
C ASN A 149 -38.34 -2.01 12.84
N GLN A 150 -37.19 -1.85 12.13
CA GLN A 150 -37.17 -0.99 10.94
C GLN A 150 -36.77 -1.81 9.74
N SER A 151 -37.55 -1.74 8.67
CA SER A 151 -37.22 -2.32 7.36
C SER A 151 -35.97 -1.62 6.83
N LEU A 152 -34.80 -2.26 6.98
CA LEU A 152 -33.63 -1.87 6.27
C LEU A 152 -33.94 -1.95 4.77
N ASP A 153 -33.62 -0.91 4.00
CA ASP A 153 -33.65 -1.01 2.56
C ASP A 153 -32.46 -1.92 2.13
N ILE A 154 -32.80 -3.20 1.99
CA ILE A 154 -31.85 -4.28 1.63
C ILE A 154 -31.15 -3.97 0.29
N THR A 155 -31.78 -3.16 -0.56
CA THR A 155 -31.24 -2.81 -1.88
C THR A 155 -30.10 -1.81 -1.76
N LEU A 156 -30.28 -0.73 -1.00
CA LEU A 156 -29.20 0.24 -0.70
C LEU A 156 -28.04 -0.39 0.07
N PHE A 157 -28.38 -1.31 0.96
CA PHE A 157 -27.40 -2.08 1.72
C PHE A 157 -26.60 -3.04 0.83
N ALA A 158 -27.28 -3.75 -0.08
CA ALA A 158 -26.62 -4.64 -1.04
C ALA A 158 -25.72 -3.84 -2.01
N GLU A 159 -26.16 -2.67 -2.47
CA GLU A 159 -25.37 -1.79 -3.33
C GLU A 159 -24.12 -1.25 -2.63
N ALA A 160 -24.24 -0.82 -1.36
CA ALA A 160 -23.10 -0.33 -0.58
C ALA A 160 -22.10 -1.44 -0.25
N LEU A 161 -22.56 -2.67 0.00
CA LEU A 161 -21.72 -3.84 0.24
C LEU A 161 -21.11 -4.41 -1.05
N MET A 162 -21.88 -4.42 -2.13
CA MET A 162 -21.54 -5.12 -3.37
C MET A 162 -20.85 -4.24 -4.40
N GLY A 163 -20.84 -2.92 -4.22
CA GLY A 163 -20.27 -1.99 -5.20
C GLY A 163 -18.75 -2.16 -5.43
N SER A 164 -18.04 -2.77 -4.49
CA SER A 164 -16.60 -3.05 -4.57
C SER A 164 -16.28 -4.55 -4.42
N HIS A 165 -17.32 -5.40 -4.47
CA HIS A 165 -17.21 -6.85 -4.20
C HIS A 165 -17.02 -7.69 -5.46
N GLY A 166 -16.69 -7.10 -6.57
CA GLY A 166 -16.58 -7.79 -7.85
C GLY A 166 -15.14 -8.18 -8.20
N LEU A 167 -14.96 -9.36 -8.77
CA LEU A 167 -13.66 -9.81 -9.28
C LEU A 167 -13.12 -8.93 -10.43
N ASP A 168 -13.95 -8.10 -11.04
CA ASP A 168 -13.58 -7.10 -12.04
C ASP A 168 -12.74 -5.93 -11.49
N ARG A 169 -12.66 -5.81 -10.16
CA ARG A 169 -11.81 -4.83 -9.46
C ARG A 169 -10.34 -5.24 -9.35
N TYR A 170 -10.02 -6.50 -9.64
CA TYR A 170 -8.67 -7.00 -9.50
C TYR A 170 -7.78 -6.55 -10.65
N ASN A 171 -6.66 -5.92 -10.31
CA ASN A 171 -5.58 -5.64 -11.23
C ASN A 171 -4.50 -6.71 -11.09
N PHE A 172 -3.84 -7.05 -12.19
CA PHE A 172 -2.81 -8.08 -12.22
C PHE A 172 -1.47 -7.49 -12.68
N ASN A 173 -0.42 -7.96 -12.06
CA ASN A 173 0.94 -7.70 -12.48
C ASN A 173 1.26 -8.46 -13.79
N SER A 174 2.36 -8.12 -14.45
CA SER A 174 2.79 -8.78 -15.69
C SER A 174 3.09 -10.26 -15.53
N ASP A 175 3.35 -10.72 -14.33
CA ASP A 175 3.58 -12.13 -13.99
C ASP A 175 2.29 -12.90 -13.65
N GLY A 176 1.13 -12.24 -13.76
CA GLY A 176 -0.18 -12.81 -13.47
C GLY A 176 -0.56 -12.82 -11.98
N SER A 177 0.29 -12.31 -11.10
CA SER A 177 -0.06 -12.13 -9.69
C SER A 177 -1.04 -10.97 -9.49
N VAL A 178 -1.89 -11.06 -8.46
CA VAL A 178 -2.78 -9.96 -8.08
C VAL A 178 -1.95 -8.77 -7.63
N GLN A 179 -2.22 -7.60 -8.19
CA GLN A 179 -1.59 -6.35 -7.78
C GLN A 179 -2.08 -5.97 -6.37
N THR A 180 -1.13 -5.80 -5.46
CA THR A 180 -1.42 -5.44 -4.07
C THR A 180 -1.16 -3.96 -3.80
N VAL A 181 -1.69 -3.46 -2.68
CA VAL A 181 -1.35 -2.13 -2.17
C VAL A 181 0.16 -2.00 -1.98
N ASP A 182 0.85 -3.05 -1.53
CA ASP A 182 2.30 -3.07 -1.38
C ASP A 182 3.02 -2.85 -2.72
N ASP A 183 2.52 -3.46 -3.81
CA ASP A 183 3.07 -3.26 -5.15
C ASP A 183 2.81 -1.84 -5.64
N ALA A 184 1.61 -1.31 -5.40
CA ALA A 184 1.26 0.06 -5.76
C ALA A 184 2.09 1.09 -4.99
N LEU A 185 2.31 0.90 -3.70
CA LEU A 185 3.13 1.77 -2.87
C LEU A 185 4.60 1.80 -3.32
N LYS A 186 5.13 0.66 -3.80
CA LYS A 186 6.50 0.60 -4.34
C LYS A 186 6.65 1.31 -5.67
N ASN A 187 5.62 1.25 -6.52
CA ASN A 187 5.71 1.66 -7.91
C ASN A 187 5.06 3.03 -8.19
N ASN A 188 4.27 3.57 -7.26
CA ASN A 188 3.52 4.80 -7.43
C ASN A 188 3.70 5.75 -6.22
N PRO A 189 4.67 6.71 -6.29
CA PRO A 189 4.90 7.68 -5.22
C PRO A 189 3.69 8.56 -4.92
N ASP A 190 2.89 8.91 -5.93
CA ASP A 190 1.70 9.76 -5.75
C ASP A 190 0.62 9.02 -4.96
N PHE A 191 0.46 7.71 -5.19
CA PHE A 191 -0.42 6.86 -4.40
C PHE A 191 0.04 6.80 -2.94
N ALA A 192 1.34 6.60 -2.70
CA ALA A 192 1.90 6.59 -1.34
C ALA A 192 1.63 7.91 -0.61
N LEU A 193 1.83 9.05 -1.30
CA LEU A 193 1.57 10.38 -0.75
C LEU A 193 0.06 10.60 -0.47
N ALA A 194 -0.81 10.15 -1.35
CA ALA A 194 -2.25 10.23 -1.18
C ALA A 194 -2.71 9.40 0.04
N MET A 195 -2.19 8.18 0.20
CA MET A 195 -2.47 7.32 1.36
C MET A 195 -2.01 7.97 2.67
N LEU A 196 -0.83 8.59 2.69
CA LEU A 196 -0.34 9.33 3.86
C LEU A 196 -1.23 10.51 4.25
N LYS A 197 -1.66 11.30 3.27
CA LYS A 197 -2.57 12.44 3.52
C LYS A 197 -3.88 11.98 4.14
N GLN A 198 -4.40 10.84 3.70
CA GLN A 198 -5.63 10.27 4.22
C GLN A 198 -5.47 9.73 5.63
N MET A 199 -4.36 9.03 5.91
CA MET A 199 -4.07 8.56 7.27
C MET A 199 -4.01 9.70 8.30
N LYS A 200 -3.55 10.89 7.88
CA LYS A 200 -3.55 12.10 8.74
C LYS A 200 -4.95 12.68 8.95
N SER A 201 -5.83 12.58 7.95
CA SER A 201 -7.19 13.16 8.01
C SER A 201 -8.20 12.27 8.74
N THR A 202 -7.95 10.97 8.76
CA THR A 202 -8.82 10.01 9.44
C THR A 202 -8.33 9.81 10.88
N ASN A 203 -9.06 10.34 11.86
CA ASN A 203 -9.02 9.88 13.25
C ASN A 203 -9.54 8.43 13.32
N VAL A 204 -8.91 7.51 12.60
CA VAL A 204 -9.25 6.09 12.65
C VAL A 204 -8.92 5.61 14.05
N LYS A 205 -9.93 5.46 14.90
CA LYS A 205 -9.79 4.70 16.14
C LYS A 205 -9.33 3.30 15.74
N ALA A 206 -8.06 3.03 15.99
CA ALA A 206 -7.41 1.77 15.68
C ALA A 206 -7.92 0.67 16.62
N ASN A 207 -9.03 0.05 16.26
CA ASN A 207 -9.61 -1.04 17.06
C ASN A 207 -9.83 -2.32 16.27
N THR A 208 -9.29 -2.43 15.04
CA THR A 208 -9.38 -3.67 14.26
C THR A 208 -7.99 -4.14 13.86
N GLY A 209 -7.69 -5.44 13.96
CA GLY A 209 -6.41 -6.03 13.59
C GLY A 209 -6.00 -5.70 12.15
N VAL A 210 -6.95 -5.63 11.22
CA VAL A 210 -6.75 -5.17 9.84
C VAL A 210 -6.26 -3.73 9.78
N SER A 211 -6.83 -2.85 10.60
CA SER A 211 -6.42 -1.44 10.66
C SER A 211 -4.97 -1.28 11.12
N ILE A 212 -4.51 -2.13 12.04
CA ILE A 212 -3.13 -2.15 12.55
C ILE A 212 -2.19 -2.71 11.46
N LEU A 213 -2.56 -3.82 10.84
CA LEU A 213 -1.78 -4.45 9.75
C LEU A 213 -1.58 -3.46 8.59
N ILE A 214 -2.65 -2.81 8.13
CA ILE A 214 -2.56 -1.80 7.06
C ILE A 214 -1.67 -0.64 7.48
N LYS A 215 -1.82 -0.13 8.71
CA LYS A 215 -0.99 0.97 9.21
C LYS A 215 0.48 0.61 9.25
N SER A 216 0.86 -0.57 9.75
CA SER A 216 2.25 -0.99 9.79
C SER A 216 2.84 -1.13 8.38
N HIS A 217 2.15 -1.79 7.47
CA HIS A 217 2.58 -1.93 6.07
C HIS A 217 2.68 -0.60 5.35
N VAL A 218 1.66 0.26 5.44
CA VAL A 218 1.68 1.59 4.81
C VAL A 218 2.83 2.43 5.36
N LEU A 219 3.06 2.42 6.67
CA LEU A 219 4.15 3.17 7.29
C LEU A 219 5.53 2.68 6.82
N MET A 220 5.78 1.37 6.85
CA MET A 220 7.05 0.79 6.40
C MET A 220 7.32 1.03 4.91
N ASN A 221 6.31 0.81 4.06
CA ASN A 221 6.47 1.03 2.62
C ASN A 221 6.64 2.50 2.28
N THR A 222 5.90 3.40 2.95
CA THR A 222 6.08 4.85 2.78
C THR A 222 7.45 5.31 3.24
N SER A 223 7.95 4.78 4.35
CA SER A 223 9.34 4.98 4.80
C SER A 223 10.33 4.64 3.68
N THR A 224 10.20 3.44 3.11
CA THR A 224 11.08 2.98 2.03
C THR A 224 11.03 3.89 0.80
N GLN A 225 9.82 4.32 0.39
CA GLN A 225 9.65 5.23 -0.75
C GLN A 225 10.24 6.62 -0.49
N LEU A 226 10.02 7.18 0.69
CA LEU A 226 10.61 8.47 1.04
C LEU A 226 12.14 8.42 1.10
N LYS A 227 12.73 7.34 1.62
CA LYS A 227 14.19 7.11 1.55
C LYS A 227 14.67 7.10 0.11
N HIS A 228 14.00 6.34 -0.75
CA HIS A 228 14.35 6.27 -2.16
C HIS A 228 14.25 7.64 -2.85
N ILE A 229 13.20 8.41 -2.60
CA ILE A 229 13.04 9.76 -3.14
C ILE A 229 14.16 10.68 -2.64
N ALA A 230 14.45 10.66 -1.34
CA ALA A 230 15.51 11.48 -0.75
C ALA A 230 16.89 11.11 -1.31
N GLU A 231 17.20 9.83 -1.45
CA GLU A 231 18.51 9.34 -1.89
C GLU A 231 18.72 9.46 -3.40
N THR A 232 17.68 9.33 -4.20
CA THR A 232 17.80 9.28 -5.66
C THR A 232 17.34 10.58 -6.32
N GLU A 233 16.08 10.91 -6.26
CA GLU A 233 15.51 12.02 -7.01
C GLU A 233 15.94 13.37 -6.44
N TRP A 234 15.92 13.51 -5.13
CA TRP A 234 16.37 14.72 -4.46
C TRP A 234 17.86 14.98 -4.66
N SER A 235 18.69 13.95 -4.57
CA SER A 235 20.11 14.04 -4.86
C SER A 235 20.41 14.42 -6.31
N LYS A 236 19.59 13.98 -7.27
CA LYS A 236 19.70 14.45 -8.67
C LYS A 236 19.40 15.95 -8.78
N MET A 237 18.37 16.43 -8.11
CA MET A 237 18.00 17.85 -8.09
C MET A 237 19.09 18.71 -7.46
N ILE A 238 19.66 18.30 -6.31
CA ILE A 238 20.77 19.00 -5.67
C ILE A 238 21.95 19.11 -6.64
N ARG A 239 22.36 17.99 -7.26
CA ARG A 239 23.43 18.02 -8.27
C ARG A 239 23.15 18.94 -9.46
N GLN A 240 21.87 19.10 -9.84
CA GLN A 240 21.52 20.07 -10.91
C GLN A 240 21.69 21.51 -10.45
N ILE A 241 21.34 21.81 -9.18
CA ILE A 241 21.57 23.15 -8.60
C ILE A 241 23.07 23.42 -8.51
N GLU A 242 23.86 22.48 -7.99
CA GLU A 242 25.32 22.60 -7.87
C GLU A 242 26.03 22.84 -9.22
N ARG A 243 25.46 22.34 -10.32
CA ARG A 243 25.99 22.56 -11.68
C ARG A 243 25.57 23.87 -12.34
N ILE A 244 24.81 24.74 -11.66
CA ILE A 244 24.39 26.02 -12.27
C ILE A 244 25.60 26.85 -12.64
N ASP A 245 26.60 26.94 -11.77
CA ASP A 245 27.84 27.71 -12.03
C ASP A 245 28.58 27.18 -13.26
N ASP A 246 28.74 25.87 -13.39
CA ASP A 246 29.36 25.26 -14.54
C ASP A 246 28.59 25.50 -15.83
N LYS A 247 27.27 25.32 -15.81
CA LYS A 247 26.41 25.60 -16.98
C LYS A 247 26.48 27.04 -17.45
N VAL A 248 26.55 27.98 -16.50
CA VAL A 248 26.68 29.40 -16.84
C VAL A 248 28.07 29.65 -17.43
N LYS A 249 29.14 29.06 -16.89
CA LYS A 249 30.51 29.19 -17.48
C LYS A 249 30.56 28.62 -18.90
N ASP A 250 29.98 27.40 -19.10
CA ASP A 250 29.90 26.80 -20.44
C ASP A 250 29.16 27.73 -21.43
N SER A 251 28.03 28.31 -21.01
CA SER A 251 27.27 29.25 -21.84
C SER A 251 28.07 30.50 -22.16
N ILE A 252 28.86 30.99 -21.22
CA ILE A 252 29.75 32.15 -21.44
C ILE A 252 30.83 31.79 -22.46
N GLU A 253 31.42 30.62 -22.35
CA GLU A 253 32.43 30.13 -23.29
C GLU A 253 31.85 29.92 -24.69
N ASP A 254 30.62 29.44 -24.81
CA ASP A 254 29.91 29.34 -26.09
C ASP A 254 29.71 30.72 -26.74
N VAL A 255 29.28 31.70 -25.95
CA VAL A 255 29.12 33.09 -26.42
C VAL A 255 30.48 33.67 -26.84
N ARG A 256 31.53 33.45 -26.03
CA ARG A 256 32.91 33.87 -26.35
C ARG A 256 33.36 33.26 -27.67
N ASN A 257 33.19 31.95 -27.84
CA ASN A 257 33.62 31.23 -29.05
C ASN A 257 32.80 31.68 -30.29
N MET A 258 31.53 31.97 -30.13
CA MET A 258 30.69 32.53 -31.20
C MET A 258 31.24 33.88 -31.68
N HIS A 259 31.54 34.82 -30.76
CA HIS A 259 32.04 36.13 -31.10
C HIS A 259 33.50 36.11 -31.61
N ALA A 260 34.35 35.25 -31.05
CA ALA A 260 35.70 35.02 -31.51
C ALA A 260 35.78 34.61 -32.99
N ARG A 261 34.74 33.92 -33.51
CA ARG A 261 34.66 33.56 -34.94
C ARG A 261 34.23 34.68 -35.84
N MET A 262 33.70 35.77 -35.29
CA MET A 262 33.18 36.92 -36.05
C MET A 262 34.24 38.02 -36.19
N VAL A 263 35.25 38.06 -35.29
CA VAL A 263 36.32 39.07 -35.34
C VAL A 263 37.26 38.80 -36.51
N GLY A 264 37.82 39.87 -37.09
CA GLY A 264 38.66 39.80 -38.27
C GLY A 264 37.92 39.71 -39.60
N PHE A 265 36.57 39.85 -39.58
CA PHE A 265 35.76 39.80 -40.78
C PHE A 265 34.71 40.93 -40.80
N GLY A 266 34.50 41.52 -41.96
CA GLY A 266 33.44 42.49 -42.23
C GLY A 266 33.49 43.73 -41.32
N ALA A 267 32.42 43.97 -40.56
CA ALA A 267 32.33 45.11 -39.65
C ALA A 267 33.24 44.97 -38.40
N TYR A 268 33.87 43.80 -38.20
CA TYR A 268 34.72 43.48 -37.06
C TYR A 268 36.17 43.15 -37.49
N ASP A 269 36.61 43.61 -38.64
CA ASP A 269 37.92 43.33 -39.23
C ASP A 269 39.09 43.92 -38.43
N GLU A 270 38.86 45.04 -37.70
CA GLU A 270 39.82 45.66 -36.80
C GLU A 270 39.92 45.01 -35.39
N LEU A 271 38.98 44.11 -35.06
CA LEU A 271 38.94 43.46 -33.78
C LEU A 271 39.69 42.15 -33.78
N SER A 272 40.22 41.76 -32.62
CA SER A 272 40.93 40.51 -32.34
C SER A 272 40.17 39.68 -31.30
N VAL A 273 40.54 38.41 -31.16
CA VAL A 273 40.00 37.56 -30.09
C VAL A 273 40.34 38.12 -28.71
N SER A 274 41.47 38.83 -28.57
CA SER A 274 41.85 39.50 -27.32
C SER A 274 40.85 40.60 -26.93
N ASP A 275 40.30 41.31 -27.91
CA ASP A 275 39.27 42.33 -27.62
C ASP A 275 37.98 41.72 -27.09
N VAL A 276 37.61 40.52 -27.55
CA VAL A 276 36.46 39.77 -27.00
C VAL A 276 36.76 39.37 -25.57
N ASP A 277 37.96 38.87 -25.27
CA ASP A 277 38.34 38.45 -23.91
C ASP A 277 38.41 39.67 -22.96
N ASP A 278 38.94 40.81 -23.43
CA ASP A 278 38.95 42.05 -22.67
C ASP A 278 37.54 42.60 -22.36
N LEU A 279 36.64 42.49 -23.32
CA LEU A 279 35.25 42.86 -23.11
C LEU A 279 34.56 41.95 -22.04
N ILE A 280 34.72 40.62 -22.15
CA ILE A 280 34.22 39.66 -21.18
C ILE A 280 34.74 39.98 -19.78
N ASN A 281 36.03 40.28 -19.67
CA ASN A 281 36.66 40.65 -18.40
C ASN A 281 36.11 42.00 -17.88
N LYS A 282 35.96 42.97 -18.74
CA LYS A 282 35.49 44.35 -18.41
C LYS A 282 34.07 44.33 -17.88
N ILE A 283 33.19 43.56 -18.49
CA ILE A 283 31.80 43.38 -18.03
C ILE A 283 31.65 42.30 -16.95
N LYS A 284 32.75 41.70 -16.53
CA LYS A 284 32.80 40.65 -15.47
C LYS A 284 31.98 39.39 -15.79
N MET A 285 31.76 39.07 -17.06
CA MET A 285 31.10 37.82 -17.47
C MET A 285 31.87 36.58 -17.00
N ASN A 286 33.20 36.64 -16.88
CA ASN A 286 34.04 35.58 -16.33
C ASN A 286 33.78 35.27 -14.84
N LYS A 287 32.89 36.03 -14.20
CA LYS A 287 32.45 35.80 -12.82
C LYS A 287 30.93 35.61 -12.80
N PRO A 288 30.43 34.40 -13.07
CA PRO A 288 29.01 34.11 -13.25
C PRO A 288 28.10 34.69 -12.15
N HIS A 289 28.55 34.56 -10.89
CA HIS A 289 27.84 35.05 -9.73
C HIS A 289 27.68 36.59 -9.64
N HIS A 290 28.36 37.38 -10.49
CA HIS A 290 28.19 38.82 -10.54
C HIS A 290 27.04 39.28 -11.44
N LEU A 291 26.77 38.54 -12.52
CA LEU A 291 25.83 38.95 -13.56
C LEU A 291 24.62 38.04 -13.67
N PHE A 292 24.79 36.74 -13.47
CA PHE A 292 23.76 35.79 -13.83
C PHE A 292 22.96 35.24 -12.62
N TYR A 293 23.57 35.21 -11.43
CA TYR A 293 22.89 34.79 -10.19
C TYR A 293 23.60 35.35 -8.95
N SER A 294 22.87 35.45 -7.84
CA SER A 294 23.45 35.81 -6.54
C SER A 294 24.07 34.57 -5.89
N LYS A 295 25.38 34.62 -5.58
CA LYS A 295 26.05 33.53 -4.89
C LYS A 295 25.39 33.20 -3.54
N GLU A 296 25.01 34.25 -2.81
CA GLU A 296 24.29 34.08 -1.52
C GLU A 296 22.98 33.30 -1.69
N LYS A 297 22.17 33.67 -2.70
CA LYS A 297 20.91 32.94 -2.99
C LYS A 297 21.16 31.53 -3.49
N TYR A 298 22.23 31.31 -4.24
CA TYR A 298 22.63 29.97 -4.68
C TYR A 298 23.00 29.09 -3.49
N ASP A 299 23.89 29.60 -2.60
CA ASP A 299 24.30 28.89 -1.39
C ASP A 299 23.09 28.58 -0.50
N GLN A 300 22.20 29.56 -0.31
CA GLN A 300 20.92 29.36 0.43
C GLN A 300 20.03 28.28 -0.22
N ALA A 301 19.97 28.21 -1.54
CA ALA A 301 19.18 27.20 -2.25
C ALA A 301 19.75 25.78 -2.08
N VAL A 302 21.08 25.66 -2.15
CA VAL A 302 21.78 24.37 -1.88
C VAL A 302 21.53 23.93 -0.45
N ASP A 303 21.75 24.83 0.53
CA ASP A 303 21.54 24.53 1.95
C ASP A 303 20.07 24.14 2.24
N ALA A 304 19.11 24.88 1.66
CA ALA A 304 17.69 24.55 1.81
C ALA A 304 17.34 23.20 1.21
N ALA A 305 17.93 22.85 0.06
CA ALA A 305 17.71 21.55 -0.58
C ALA A 305 18.30 20.40 0.24
N LEU A 306 19.50 20.56 0.79
CA LEU A 306 20.14 19.59 1.69
C LEU A 306 19.35 19.40 2.98
N ASN A 307 18.89 20.51 3.58
CA ASN A 307 18.06 20.46 4.79
C ASN A 307 16.73 19.71 4.54
N LEU A 308 16.11 19.95 3.38
CA LEU A 308 14.88 19.28 3.02
C LEU A 308 15.10 17.79 2.75
N GLN A 309 16.22 17.41 2.11
CA GLN A 309 16.63 16.02 1.94
C GLN A 309 16.77 15.31 3.29
N HIS A 310 17.50 15.94 4.23
CA HIS A 310 17.66 15.41 5.57
C HIS A 310 16.32 15.28 6.32
N PHE A 311 15.45 16.28 6.20
CA PHE A 311 14.11 16.23 6.78
C PHE A 311 13.26 15.10 6.22
N LEU A 312 13.31 14.84 4.91
CA LEU A 312 12.64 13.70 4.29
C LEU A 312 13.17 12.35 4.82
N GLN A 313 14.49 12.25 5.01
CA GLN A 313 15.12 11.06 5.60
C GLN A 313 14.65 10.84 7.05
N MET A 314 14.63 11.89 7.86
CA MET A 314 14.12 11.81 9.25
C MET A 314 12.66 11.35 9.28
N ILE A 315 11.78 11.93 8.45
CA ILE A 315 10.38 11.50 8.37
C ILE A 315 10.30 10.01 7.96
N ALA A 316 11.12 9.61 6.99
CA ALA A 316 11.15 8.22 6.54
C ALA A 316 11.57 7.27 7.66
N ASP A 317 12.59 7.62 8.44
CA ASP A 317 13.05 6.83 9.60
C ASP A 317 11.98 6.73 10.68
N ASP A 318 11.34 7.85 11.03
CA ASP A 318 10.25 7.89 12.01
C ASP A 318 9.06 7.01 11.57
N LEU A 319 8.67 7.07 10.29
CA LEU A 319 7.60 6.22 9.75
C LEU A 319 7.99 4.74 9.77
N GLY A 320 9.25 4.42 9.48
CA GLY A 320 9.77 3.07 9.59
C GLY A 320 9.71 2.54 11.02
N HIS A 321 10.19 3.32 11.98
CA HIS A 321 10.14 2.98 13.42
C HIS A 321 8.70 2.80 13.91
N MET A 322 7.78 3.69 13.51
CA MET A 322 6.36 3.56 13.85
C MET A 322 5.75 2.29 13.25
N GLY A 323 6.07 1.98 11.98
CA GLY A 323 5.60 0.77 11.32
C GLY A 323 6.05 -0.50 12.05
N HIS A 324 7.33 -0.58 12.42
CA HIS A 324 7.88 -1.68 13.21
C HIS A 324 7.26 -1.75 14.60
N ALA A 325 7.10 -0.61 15.29
CA ALA A 325 6.49 -0.59 16.62
C ALA A 325 5.04 -1.10 16.62
N TYR A 326 4.25 -0.78 15.59
CA TYR A 326 2.92 -1.35 15.42
C TYR A 326 2.95 -2.85 15.18
N HIS A 327 3.87 -3.32 14.35
CA HIS A 327 4.07 -4.75 14.07
C HIS A 327 4.47 -5.52 15.34
N ASP A 328 5.44 -4.99 16.09
CA ASP A 328 5.94 -5.60 17.33
C ASP A 328 4.88 -5.60 18.44
N ALA A 329 4.07 -4.53 18.52
CA ALA A 329 2.97 -4.46 19.47
C ALA A 329 1.90 -5.51 19.17
N ASP A 330 1.62 -5.79 17.89
CA ASP A 330 0.71 -6.84 17.45
C ASP A 330 1.24 -8.22 17.82
N LEU A 331 2.52 -8.49 17.55
CA LEU A 331 3.19 -9.73 17.97
C LEU A 331 3.21 -9.90 19.49
N ALA A 332 3.47 -8.83 20.26
CA ALA A 332 3.46 -8.87 21.71
C ALA A 332 2.07 -9.07 22.29
N ALA A 333 1.03 -8.51 21.67
CA ALA A 333 -0.35 -8.77 22.04
C ALA A 333 -0.73 -10.23 21.78
N ALA A 334 -0.33 -10.78 20.62
CA ALA A 334 -0.49 -12.17 20.28
C ALA A 334 0.18 -13.09 21.33
N SER A 335 1.42 -12.80 21.69
CA SER A 335 2.17 -13.57 22.70
C SER A 335 1.52 -13.54 24.10
N ARG A 336 1.00 -12.38 24.54
CA ARG A 336 0.29 -12.25 25.84
C ARG A 336 -1.02 -13.04 25.91
N MET A 337 -1.63 -13.27 24.75
CA MET A 337 -2.82 -14.10 24.62
C MET A 337 -2.50 -15.61 24.51
N GLY A 338 -1.24 -16.01 24.77
CA GLY A 338 -0.79 -17.40 24.64
C GLY A 338 -0.59 -17.84 23.19
N ILE A 339 -0.35 -16.88 22.31
CA ILE A 339 -0.28 -16.99 20.87
C ILE A 339 1.19 -16.74 20.46
N SER A 340 2.09 -17.54 21.02
CA SER A 340 3.51 -17.53 20.61
C SER A 340 3.79 -18.63 19.58
#